data_adaf0a69989a36eb3c6c0387be458eb3
#
_entry.id   adaf0a69989a36eb3c6c0387be458eb3
#
_cell.length_a   1.000
_cell.length_b   1.000
_cell.length_c   1.000
_cell.angle_alpha   90.00
_cell.angle_beta   90.00
_cell.angle_gamma   90.00
#
_symmetry.space_group_name_H-M   'P 1'
#
loop_
_entity.id
_entity.type
_entity.pdbx_description
1 polymer ?
#
loop_
_entity_poly.entity_id
_entity_poly.type
_entity_poly.pdbx_seq_one_letter_code
_entity_poly.pdbx_strand_id
1 'polypeptide(L)'
;MDQRTTPSTRLMPLPPEHSPELKEQFEAMRKNLGFIPNSILIMQRKQLAKALAQMTAAVWDPESKVDRGFKRIIAHVASRTAGCQYCMAHTAGGALHFGVEDQKLAAIWEYQTSRLYNAAERITLDFAIAAASVPNAVTDAMFAELRKYWTEEQIVEIVGVISDPRDLLFERNRATQAR
;
A
#
# COMPACT_ATOMS: atom_id res chain seq x y z
N MET A 1 8.80 34.17 -14.92
CA MET A 1 8.29 32.98 -15.66
C MET A 1 7.75 32.02 -14.64
N ASP A 2 6.43 31.96 -14.52
CA ASP A 2 5.68 31.14 -13.55
C ASP A 2 5.79 29.66 -13.98
N GLN A 3 6.63 28.90 -13.29
CA GLN A 3 6.65 27.44 -13.43
C GLN A 3 5.37 26.90 -12.80
N ARG A 4 4.27 26.94 -13.52
CA ARG A 4 3.09 26.18 -13.20
C ARG A 4 3.47 24.71 -13.15
N THR A 5 3.72 24.22 -11.95
CA THR A 5 3.91 22.80 -11.68
C THR A 5 2.69 22.06 -12.23
N THR A 6 2.89 21.30 -13.30
CA THR A 6 1.85 20.44 -13.86
C THR A 6 1.35 19.54 -12.71
N PRO A 7 0.03 19.50 -12.44
CA PRO A 7 -0.47 18.69 -11.34
C PRO A 7 0.00 17.24 -11.48
N SER A 8 0.45 16.64 -10.37
CA SER A 8 0.87 15.23 -10.36
C SER A 8 -0.29 14.26 -10.58
N THR A 9 -1.52 14.76 -10.52
CA THR A 9 -2.77 13.99 -10.64
C THR A 9 -3.54 14.36 -11.91
N ARG A 10 -4.33 13.41 -12.44
CA ARG A 10 -5.24 13.66 -13.57
C ARG A 10 -6.49 14.45 -13.18
N LEU A 11 -6.92 14.31 -11.92
CA LEU A 11 -8.01 15.09 -11.32
C LEU A 11 -7.43 15.92 -10.18
N MET A 12 -7.87 17.16 -10.06
CA MET A 12 -7.41 18.04 -8.98
C MET A 12 -7.93 17.54 -7.62
N PRO A 13 -7.06 17.39 -6.61
CA PRO A 13 -7.48 17.12 -5.24
C PRO A 13 -8.39 18.24 -4.74
N LEU A 14 -9.41 17.88 -3.95
CA LEU A 14 -10.22 18.85 -3.21
C LEU A 14 -9.54 19.19 -1.88
N PRO A 15 -9.78 20.38 -1.31
CA PRO A 15 -9.26 20.70 0.00
C PRO A 15 -9.89 19.78 1.08
N PRO A 16 -9.18 19.48 2.17
CA PRO A 16 -9.70 18.61 3.24
C PRO A 16 -11.03 19.10 3.83
N GLU A 17 -11.25 20.40 3.82
CA GLU A 17 -12.46 21.06 4.34
C GLU A 17 -13.73 20.74 3.53
N HIS A 18 -13.57 20.16 2.33
CA HIS A 18 -14.70 19.73 1.50
C HIS A 18 -15.54 18.62 2.17
N SER A 19 -14.92 17.80 3.00
CA SER A 19 -15.58 16.71 3.74
C SER A 19 -15.24 16.81 5.24
N PRO A 20 -15.89 17.71 5.98
CA PRO A 20 -15.62 17.92 7.40
C PRO A 20 -15.85 16.67 8.26
N GLU A 21 -16.72 15.76 7.80
CA GLU A 21 -16.97 14.46 8.43
C GLU A 21 -15.78 13.50 8.39
N LEU A 22 -14.77 13.76 7.56
CA LEU A 22 -13.53 12.96 7.45
C LEU A 22 -12.35 13.58 8.22
N LYS A 23 -12.57 14.60 9.05
CA LYS A 23 -11.51 15.32 9.74
C LYS A 23 -10.61 14.40 10.55
N GLU A 24 -11.19 13.53 11.36
CA GLU A 24 -10.44 12.58 12.20
C GLU A 24 -9.58 11.62 11.37
N GLN A 25 -10.12 11.11 10.27
CA GLN A 25 -9.39 10.25 9.36
C GLN A 25 -8.23 10.98 8.68
N PHE A 26 -8.43 12.24 8.30
CA PHE A 26 -7.37 13.07 7.73
C PHE A 26 -6.26 13.37 8.74
N GLU A 27 -6.60 13.62 10.00
CA GLU A 27 -5.63 13.78 11.08
C GLU A 27 -4.84 12.50 11.34
N ALA A 28 -5.51 11.35 11.36
CA ALA A 28 -4.86 10.05 11.48
C ALA A 28 -3.91 9.77 10.29
N MET A 29 -4.33 10.11 9.06
CA MET A 29 -3.47 9.98 7.88
C MET A 29 -2.23 10.87 7.97
N ARG A 30 -2.39 12.15 8.36
CA ARG A 30 -1.24 13.06 8.58
C ARG A 30 -0.28 12.52 9.63
N LYS A 31 -0.80 12.00 10.74
CA LYS A 31 0.00 11.41 11.81
C LYS A 31 0.78 10.18 11.36
N ASN A 32 0.13 9.29 10.59
CA ASN A 32 0.70 8.00 10.21
C ASN A 32 1.54 8.04 8.93
N LEU A 33 1.26 8.99 8.02
CA LEU A 33 1.89 9.07 6.68
C LEU A 33 2.64 10.39 6.48
N GLY A 34 2.43 11.38 7.33
CA GLY A 34 2.94 12.74 7.14
C GLY A 34 2.12 13.61 6.18
N PHE A 35 1.12 13.05 5.50
CA PHE A 35 0.29 13.76 4.51
C PHE A 35 -1.07 13.05 4.34
N ILE A 36 -1.99 13.70 3.60
CA ILE A 36 -3.22 13.05 3.12
C ILE A 36 -3.01 12.68 1.64
N PRO A 37 -3.19 11.39 1.26
CA PRO A 37 -3.05 10.97 -0.14
C PRO A 37 -3.99 11.74 -1.08
N ASN A 38 -3.49 12.12 -2.26
CA ASN A 38 -4.26 12.84 -3.27
C ASN A 38 -5.50 12.06 -3.73
N SER A 39 -5.41 10.72 -3.80
CA SER A 39 -6.53 9.84 -4.11
C SER A 39 -7.71 10.05 -3.17
N ILE A 40 -7.44 10.13 -1.87
CA ILE A 40 -8.47 10.39 -0.86
C ILE A 40 -9.10 11.77 -1.08
N LEU A 41 -8.27 12.79 -1.30
CA LEU A 41 -8.74 14.15 -1.56
C LEU A 41 -9.59 14.25 -2.83
N ILE A 42 -9.24 13.48 -3.87
CA ILE A 42 -10.01 13.41 -5.11
C ILE A 42 -11.36 12.69 -4.90
N MET A 43 -11.35 11.61 -4.14
CA MET A 43 -12.54 10.77 -3.87
C MET A 43 -13.58 11.43 -2.97
N GLN A 44 -13.27 12.57 -2.34
CA GLN A 44 -14.24 13.38 -1.58
C GLN A 44 -15.46 13.79 -2.43
N ARG A 45 -15.36 13.78 -3.76
CA ARG A 45 -16.49 14.07 -4.69
C ARG A 45 -17.65 13.06 -4.57
N LYS A 46 -17.40 11.93 -3.91
CA LYS A 46 -18.39 10.87 -3.67
C LYS A 46 -18.14 10.25 -2.28
N GLN A 47 -19.09 9.48 -1.79
CA GLN A 47 -18.94 8.72 -0.54
C GLN A 47 -17.79 7.68 -0.56
N LEU A 48 -17.09 7.58 -1.68
CA LEU A 48 -15.92 6.70 -1.84
C LEU A 48 -14.79 7.05 -0.86
N ALA A 49 -14.55 8.33 -0.60
CA ALA A 49 -13.52 8.74 0.35
C ALA A 49 -13.80 8.18 1.75
N LYS A 50 -15.05 8.22 2.20
CA LYS A 50 -15.48 7.67 3.49
C LYS A 50 -15.31 6.15 3.54
N ALA A 51 -15.79 5.45 2.52
CA ALA A 51 -15.69 3.99 2.44
C ALA A 51 -14.22 3.54 2.40
N LEU A 52 -13.39 4.20 1.59
CA LEU A 52 -11.96 3.90 1.51
C LEU A 52 -11.23 4.24 2.81
N ALA A 53 -11.55 5.34 3.47
CA ALA A 53 -10.98 5.69 4.77
C ALA A 53 -11.31 4.63 5.84
N GLN A 54 -12.53 4.10 5.85
CA GLN A 54 -12.94 3.01 6.75
C GLN A 54 -12.20 1.71 6.44
N MET A 55 -12.11 1.31 5.16
CA MET A 55 -11.34 0.14 4.74
C MET A 55 -9.87 0.29 5.12
N THR A 56 -9.26 1.44 4.83
CA THR A 56 -7.87 1.73 5.17
C THR A 56 -7.65 1.63 6.69
N ALA A 57 -8.55 2.18 7.51
CA ALA A 57 -8.44 2.10 8.96
C ALA A 57 -8.47 0.64 9.44
N ALA A 58 -9.33 -0.20 8.86
CA ALA A 58 -9.42 -1.63 9.20
C ALA A 58 -8.16 -2.41 8.77
N VAL A 59 -7.66 -2.18 7.55
CA VAL A 59 -6.44 -2.85 7.03
C VAL A 59 -5.20 -2.45 7.83
N TRP A 60 -5.11 -1.18 8.25
CA TRP A 60 -3.93 -0.63 8.94
C TRP A 60 -4.17 -0.46 10.44
N ASP A 61 -5.04 -1.29 11.02
CA ASP A 61 -5.35 -1.29 12.44
C ASP A 61 -4.05 -1.41 13.27
N PRO A 62 -3.83 -0.51 14.24
CA PRO A 62 -2.71 -0.58 15.18
C PRO A 62 -2.67 -1.87 16.01
N GLU A 63 -3.83 -2.47 16.29
CA GLU A 63 -3.96 -3.71 17.06
C GLU A 63 -3.72 -4.98 16.22
N SER A 64 -3.45 -4.83 14.93
CA SER A 64 -3.13 -5.93 14.03
C SER A 64 -1.98 -6.81 14.54
N LYS A 65 -2.11 -8.12 14.33
CA LYS A 65 -1.06 -9.10 14.65
C LYS A 65 -0.02 -9.27 13.55
N VAL A 66 -0.26 -8.71 12.37
CA VAL A 66 0.74 -8.63 11.30
C VAL A 66 1.53 -7.34 11.47
N ASP A 67 2.84 -7.44 11.55
CA ASP A 67 3.73 -6.29 11.76
C ASP A 67 3.49 -5.17 10.74
N ARG A 68 3.41 -3.93 11.21
CA ARG A 68 3.06 -2.76 10.38
C ARG A 68 4.10 -2.47 9.31
N GLY A 69 5.37 -2.64 9.64
CA GLY A 69 6.46 -2.49 8.67
C GLY A 69 6.39 -3.57 7.60
N PHE A 70 6.12 -4.81 8.00
CA PHE A 70 5.96 -5.92 7.07
C PHE A 70 4.72 -5.76 6.18
N LYS A 71 3.59 -5.26 6.70
CA LYS A 71 2.43 -4.88 5.85
C LYS A 71 2.84 -3.88 4.75
N ARG A 72 3.75 -2.93 5.05
CA ARG A 72 4.27 -1.99 4.03
C ARG A 72 5.13 -2.67 2.98
N ILE A 73 5.93 -3.67 3.38
CA ILE A 73 6.70 -4.51 2.44
C ILE A 73 5.75 -5.29 1.52
N ILE A 74 4.70 -5.92 2.06
CA ILE A 74 3.68 -6.62 1.27
C ILE A 74 3.04 -5.68 0.25
N ALA A 75 2.58 -4.50 0.71
CA ALA A 75 1.99 -3.50 -0.17
C ALA A 75 2.96 -3.00 -1.24
N HIS A 76 4.26 -2.88 -0.92
CA HIS A 76 5.29 -2.47 -1.87
C HIS A 76 5.46 -3.49 -2.99
N VAL A 77 5.56 -4.76 -2.66
CA VAL A 77 5.68 -5.86 -3.63
C VAL A 77 4.43 -5.97 -4.50
N ALA A 78 3.24 -5.91 -3.89
CA ALA A 78 1.97 -5.90 -4.64
C ALA A 78 1.88 -4.69 -5.59
N SER A 79 2.29 -3.50 -5.13
CA SER A 79 2.31 -2.28 -5.95
C SER A 79 3.22 -2.39 -7.15
N ARG A 80 4.39 -3.00 -7.00
CA ARG A 80 5.30 -3.25 -8.12
C ARG A 80 4.70 -4.23 -9.12
N THR A 81 4.15 -5.33 -8.64
CA THR A 81 3.52 -6.33 -9.49
C THR A 81 2.38 -5.72 -10.30
N ALA A 82 1.59 -4.84 -9.68
CA ALA A 82 0.54 -4.08 -10.34
C ALA A 82 1.05 -2.90 -11.20
N GLY A 83 2.36 -2.62 -11.23
CA GLY A 83 2.96 -1.55 -12.03
C GLY A 83 2.74 -0.13 -11.48
N CYS A 84 2.35 0.02 -10.21
CA CYS A 84 2.09 1.34 -9.61
C CYS A 84 3.34 1.95 -8.97
N GLN A 85 4.06 2.79 -9.69
CA GLN A 85 5.27 3.44 -9.16
C GLN A 85 4.99 4.42 -8.03
N TYR A 86 3.88 5.14 -8.08
CA TYR A 86 3.46 6.03 -7.01
C TYR A 86 3.22 5.26 -5.70
N CYS A 87 2.50 4.14 -5.77
CA CYS A 87 2.26 3.28 -4.62
C CYS A 87 3.56 2.70 -4.05
N MET A 88 4.52 2.34 -4.92
CA MET A 88 5.84 1.87 -4.49
C MET A 88 6.58 2.93 -3.66
N ALA A 89 6.60 4.19 -4.09
CA ALA A 89 7.26 5.26 -3.36
C ALA A 89 6.63 5.46 -1.97
N HIS A 90 5.29 5.45 -1.89
CA HIS A 90 4.56 5.60 -0.62
C HIS A 90 4.77 4.41 0.33
N THR A 91 4.74 3.19 -0.21
CA THR A 91 4.91 1.99 0.61
C THR A 91 6.33 1.83 1.11
N ALA A 92 7.34 2.20 0.31
CA ALA A 92 8.73 2.23 0.73
C ALA A 92 8.96 3.24 1.87
N GLY A 93 8.53 4.49 1.70
CA GLY A 93 8.61 5.50 2.76
C GLY A 93 7.85 5.09 4.03
N GLY A 94 6.68 4.47 3.86
CA GLY A 94 5.92 3.92 4.97
C GLY A 94 6.63 2.77 5.69
N ALA A 95 7.34 1.89 4.97
CA ALA A 95 8.12 0.81 5.57
C ALA A 95 9.22 1.36 6.49
N LEU A 96 9.99 2.33 6.01
CA LEU A 96 11.02 3.00 6.80
C LEU A 96 10.43 3.72 8.02
N HIS A 97 9.30 4.41 7.85
CA HIS A 97 8.60 5.08 8.95
C HIS A 97 8.16 4.12 10.07
N PHE A 98 7.79 2.89 9.72
CA PHE A 98 7.42 1.84 10.68
C PHE A 98 8.58 0.93 11.08
N GLY A 99 9.82 1.38 10.90
CA GLY A 99 11.01 0.75 11.47
C GLY A 99 11.61 -0.39 10.63
N VAL A 100 11.20 -0.54 9.37
CA VAL A 100 11.90 -1.46 8.47
C VAL A 100 13.28 -0.89 8.16
N GLU A 101 14.32 -1.67 8.37
CA GLU A 101 15.68 -1.26 8.09
C GLU A 101 15.92 -1.03 6.59
N ASP A 102 16.71 -0.01 6.24
CA ASP A 102 17.08 0.31 4.86
C ASP A 102 17.63 -0.89 4.10
N GLN A 103 18.48 -1.69 4.77
CA GLN A 103 19.07 -2.89 4.18
C GLN A 103 18.03 -3.95 3.83
N LYS A 104 17.00 -4.12 4.69
CA LYS A 104 15.90 -5.06 4.41
C LYS A 104 15.07 -4.59 3.24
N LEU A 105 14.74 -3.30 3.18
CA LEU A 105 14.00 -2.72 2.07
C LEU A 105 14.80 -2.78 0.75
N ALA A 106 16.10 -2.53 0.79
CA ALA A 106 16.97 -2.61 -0.39
C ALA A 106 17.05 -4.06 -0.94
N ALA A 107 17.05 -5.06 -0.05
CA ALA A 107 17.09 -6.48 -0.42
C ALA A 107 15.73 -7.09 -0.80
N ILE A 108 14.70 -6.26 -1.00
CA ILE A 108 13.32 -6.75 -1.19
C ILE A 108 13.16 -7.61 -2.45
N TRP A 109 13.96 -7.37 -3.49
CA TRP A 109 13.89 -8.15 -4.74
C TRP A 109 14.73 -9.43 -4.70
N GLU A 110 15.49 -9.59 -3.62
CA GLU A 110 16.31 -10.76 -3.32
C GLU A 110 15.74 -11.52 -2.11
N TYR A 111 14.49 -11.25 -1.72
CA TYR A 111 13.89 -11.77 -0.50
C TYR A 111 13.96 -13.30 -0.38
N GLN A 112 13.93 -14.02 -1.51
CA GLN A 112 14.00 -15.49 -1.52
C GLN A 112 15.34 -16.03 -0.96
N THR A 113 16.43 -15.33 -1.18
CA THR A 113 17.79 -15.76 -0.80
C THR A 113 18.38 -14.92 0.33
N SER A 114 17.87 -13.71 0.54
CA SER A 114 18.37 -12.80 1.57
C SER A 114 18.08 -13.32 2.97
N ARG A 115 19.08 -13.25 3.86
CA ARG A 115 18.93 -13.61 5.27
C ARG A 115 18.06 -12.64 6.07
N LEU A 116 17.72 -11.49 5.50
CA LEU A 116 16.88 -10.47 6.11
C LEU A 116 15.39 -10.82 6.10
N TYR A 117 15.01 -11.87 5.34
CA TYR A 117 13.64 -12.36 5.25
C TYR A 117 13.54 -13.79 5.79
N ASN A 118 12.62 -13.99 6.73
CA ASN A 118 12.33 -15.31 7.27
C ASN A 118 11.37 -16.12 6.35
N ALA A 119 11.10 -17.37 6.69
CA ALA A 119 10.29 -18.26 5.87
C ALA A 119 8.82 -17.75 5.74
N ALA A 120 8.23 -17.23 6.82
CA ALA A 120 6.88 -16.67 6.78
C ALA A 120 6.79 -15.46 5.86
N GLU A 121 7.78 -14.59 5.91
CA GLU A 121 7.84 -13.40 5.05
C GLU A 121 7.99 -13.79 3.58
N ARG A 122 8.88 -14.73 3.25
CA ARG A 122 9.10 -15.17 1.87
C ARG A 122 7.84 -15.73 1.23
N ILE A 123 7.14 -16.65 1.92
CA ILE A 123 5.92 -17.23 1.37
C ILE A 123 4.81 -16.18 1.22
N THR A 124 4.76 -15.20 2.13
CA THR A 124 3.82 -14.09 2.04
C THR A 124 4.09 -13.20 0.85
N LEU A 125 5.36 -12.93 0.54
CA LEU A 125 5.73 -12.12 -0.63
C LEU A 125 5.49 -12.86 -1.95
N ASP A 126 5.71 -14.18 -1.99
CA ASP A 126 5.31 -15.02 -3.14
C ASP A 126 3.80 -14.95 -3.38
N PHE A 127 3.03 -15.07 -2.29
CA PHE A 127 1.57 -14.92 -2.36
C PHE A 127 1.16 -13.53 -2.82
N ALA A 128 1.80 -12.47 -2.31
CA ALA A 128 1.49 -11.09 -2.72
C ALA A 128 1.74 -10.85 -4.21
N ILE A 129 2.83 -11.40 -4.76
CA ILE A 129 3.12 -11.35 -6.20
C ILE A 129 2.03 -12.08 -6.97
N ALA A 130 1.71 -13.32 -6.59
CA ALA A 130 0.70 -14.11 -7.27
C ALA A 130 -0.68 -13.45 -7.23
N ALA A 131 -1.08 -12.90 -6.09
CA ALA A 131 -2.37 -12.25 -5.90
C ALA A 131 -2.50 -10.91 -6.66
N ALA A 132 -1.40 -10.16 -6.79
CA ALA A 132 -1.38 -8.91 -7.54
C ALA A 132 -1.14 -9.08 -9.04
N SER A 133 -0.86 -10.30 -9.51
CA SER A 133 -0.64 -10.60 -10.92
C SER A 133 -1.94 -10.60 -11.74
N VAL A 134 -1.84 -10.27 -13.02
CA VAL A 134 -2.94 -10.37 -13.98
C VAL A 134 -2.47 -11.23 -15.16
N PRO A 135 -3.07 -12.40 -15.39
CA PRO A 135 -4.14 -13.03 -14.58
C PRO A 135 -3.67 -13.41 -13.18
N ASN A 136 -4.61 -13.53 -12.23
CA ASN A 136 -4.31 -13.95 -10.87
C ASN A 136 -3.64 -15.34 -10.86
N ALA A 137 -2.54 -15.47 -10.12
CA ALA A 137 -1.72 -16.66 -10.07
C ALA A 137 -1.74 -17.40 -8.72
N VAL A 138 -2.67 -17.05 -7.85
CA VAL A 138 -2.84 -17.70 -6.54
C VAL A 138 -3.28 -19.15 -6.71
N THR A 139 -2.70 -20.04 -5.89
CA THR A 139 -3.03 -21.47 -5.86
C THR A 139 -3.43 -21.92 -4.45
N ASP A 140 -4.15 -23.03 -4.36
CA ASP A 140 -4.50 -23.64 -3.07
C ASP A 140 -3.25 -24.04 -2.27
N ALA A 141 -2.17 -24.44 -2.95
CA ALA A 141 -0.90 -24.77 -2.32
C ALA A 141 -0.29 -23.55 -1.60
N MET A 142 -0.40 -22.35 -2.16
CA MET A 142 0.06 -21.12 -1.51
C MET A 142 -0.72 -20.84 -0.22
N PHE A 143 -2.02 -21.06 -0.19
CA PHE A 143 -2.81 -20.95 1.04
C PHE A 143 -2.42 -22.01 2.08
N ALA A 144 -2.14 -23.23 1.65
CA ALA A 144 -1.66 -24.28 2.54
C ALA A 144 -0.30 -23.91 3.18
N GLU A 145 0.60 -23.29 2.41
CA GLU A 145 1.87 -22.80 2.95
C GLU A 145 1.70 -21.59 3.89
N LEU A 146 0.84 -20.63 3.55
CA LEU A 146 0.55 -19.48 4.44
C LEU A 146 0.03 -19.92 5.80
N ARG A 147 -0.90 -20.89 5.84
CA ARG A 147 -1.48 -21.45 7.08
C ARG A 147 -0.46 -22.09 8.03
N LYS A 148 0.75 -22.39 7.59
CA LYS A 148 1.82 -22.87 8.47
C LYS A 148 2.38 -21.77 9.36
N TYR A 149 2.21 -20.51 8.98
CA TYR A 149 2.83 -19.35 9.65
C TYR A 149 1.81 -18.33 10.16
N TRP A 150 0.64 -18.25 9.53
CA TRP A 150 -0.36 -17.22 9.77
C TRP A 150 -1.72 -17.83 10.12
N THR A 151 -2.41 -17.21 11.06
CA THR A 151 -3.83 -17.54 11.33
C THR A 151 -4.70 -17.07 10.16
N GLU A 152 -5.93 -17.56 10.07
CA GLU A 152 -6.86 -17.12 9.03
C GLU A 152 -7.17 -15.63 9.11
N GLU A 153 -7.25 -15.06 10.31
CA GLU A 153 -7.41 -13.62 10.52
C GLU A 153 -6.23 -12.84 9.93
N GLN A 154 -4.99 -13.28 10.21
CA GLN A 154 -3.79 -12.65 9.65
C GLN A 154 -3.71 -12.79 8.12
N ILE A 155 -4.16 -13.92 7.57
CA ILE A 155 -4.24 -14.11 6.11
C ILE A 155 -5.25 -13.13 5.51
N VAL A 156 -6.41 -12.92 6.14
CA VAL A 156 -7.39 -11.91 5.72
C VAL A 156 -6.80 -10.51 5.76
N GLU A 157 -6.03 -10.17 6.80
CA GLU A 157 -5.31 -8.89 6.86
C GLU A 157 -4.31 -8.74 5.70
N ILE A 158 -3.52 -9.78 5.41
CA ILE A 158 -2.55 -9.81 4.30
C ILE A 158 -3.26 -9.60 2.97
N VAL A 159 -4.37 -10.29 2.73
CA VAL A 159 -5.20 -10.10 1.52
C VAL A 159 -5.75 -8.68 1.46
N GLY A 160 -6.21 -8.13 2.60
CA GLY A 160 -6.66 -6.75 2.70
C GLY A 160 -5.58 -5.74 2.28
N VAL A 161 -4.33 -5.96 2.74
CA VAL A 161 -3.18 -5.11 2.34
C VAL A 161 -2.91 -5.16 0.84
N ILE A 162 -2.96 -6.36 0.23
CA ILE A 162 -2.71 -6.55 -1.20
C ILE A 162 -3.82 -5.90 -2.04
N SER A 163 -5.07 -5.98 -1.56
CA SER A 163 -6.25 -5.48 -2.25
C SER A 163 -6.55 -4.00 -2.02
N ASP A 164 -5.77 -3.31 -1.16
CA ASP A 164 -6.03 -1.91 -0.82
C ASP A 164 -5.84 -1.02 -2.07
N PRO A 165 -6.94 -0.46 -2.63
CA PRO A 165 -6.95 0.17 -3.96
C PRO A 165 -6.37 1.58 -3.98
N ARG A 166 -5.47 1.91 -3.05
CA ARG A 166 -4.91 3.25 -2.95
C ARG A 166 -4.15 3.61 -4.21
N ASP A 167 -4.55 4.71 -4.82
CA ASP A 167 -3.78 5.53 -5.75
C ASP A 167 -3.64 5.07 -7.21
N LEU A 168 -4.08 3.85 -7.56
CA LEU A 168 -3.86 3.28 -8.92
C LEU A 168 -4.52 4.08 -10.07
N LEU A 169 -5.62 4.78 -9.82
CA LEU A 169 -6.44 5.35 -10.90
C LEU A 169 -6.19 6.84 -11.16
N PHE A 170 -5.72 7.58 -10.16
CA PHE A 170 -5.73 9.04 -10.21
C PHE A 170 -4.34 9.67 -10.38
N GLU A 171 -3.28 8.94 -10.08
CA GLU A 171 -1.91 9.46 -10.18
C GLU A 171 -1.32 9.31 -11.59
N ARG A 172 -0.53 10.29 -12.00
CA ARG A 172 0.25 10.20 -13.24
C ARG A 172 1.48 9.35 -13.01
N ASN A 173 1.67 8.34 -13.83
CA ASN A 173 2.93 7.61 -13.89
C ASN A 173 4.02 8.55 -14.40
N ARG A 174 4.92 9.03 -13.53
CA ARG A 174 6.01 9.95 -13.90
C ARG A 174 7.03 9.32 -14.87
N ALA A 175 7.03 8.00 -14.99
CA ALA A 175 7.99 7.28 -15.86
C ALA A 175 7.79 7.50 -17.37
N THR A 176 6.67 8.07 -17.81
CA THR A 176 6.39 8.33 -19.23
C THR A 176 6.78 9.74 -19.70
N GLN A 177 7.38 10.57 -18.84
CA GLN A 177 7.78 11.95 -19.23
C GLN A 177 9.30 12.14 -19.37
N ALA A 178 10.10 11.08 -19.28
CA ALA A 178 11.54 11.11 -19.57
C ALA A 178 11.80 10.43 -20.94
N ARG A 179 11.29 11.02 -22.02
CA ARG A 179 11.80 10.83 -23.40
C ARG A 179 11.81 12.16 -24.11
#